data_e63bf61f94ed875d341d2926530f2be7
#
_entry.id   e63bf61f94ed875d341d2926530f2be7
#
_cell.length_a   1.000
_cell.length_b   1.000
_cell.length_c   1.000
_cell.angle_alpha   90.00
_cell.angle_beta   90.00
_cell.angle_gamma   90.00
#
_symmetry.space_group_name_H-M   'P 1'
#
loop_
_entity.id
_entity.type
_entity.pdbx_description
1 polymer ?
#
loop_
_entity_poly.entity_id
_entity_poly.type
_entity_poly.pdbx_seq_one_letter_code
_entity_poly.pdbx_strand_id
1 'polypeptide(L)'
;MSAVRSSLAAVLLLAAAACRHERRPALRLWALGREGEVVAQLLPDLARRRPGLRVRVQQIPWSAAHEKLLTAFVGGAMPDVLQVGNTWLPELVALGALEPLDHRLARSVAVRADDYFPGILAANVIDGVTYGVPWYVDTRLLFYRTDLLAAAGFARPPTTWAGWLAALPRMQAAAGPGNWAILLPLREWEPPVILGMQWGAGLLRDGDRYGDFESPAFRAAFAFYLDFFHRGLAPLGDTAVVNVYQDFARGTFSVYLTGPWNLGEFARRLPAALAERWGTTPLPAPDGTAPGVSLAGGSSLVVARSSPRKDDAWALVEYLAEPAQQVQFYRLTGDLPARRSAWEAADLPADARARAFWLQLQHVRPTPKIPEWERIASAIARYGEAAIRGEMGIDGALEALDRDVDRVLEKRRWLLAQPRR
;
A
#
# COMPACT_ATOMS: atom_id res chain seq x y z
N MET A 1 64.11 30.04 25.29
CA MET A 1 62.87 30.43 24.55
C MET A 1 62.41 29.38 23.52
N SER A 2 63.19 28.38 23.17
CA SER A 2 62.86 27.34 22.16
C SER A 2 61.97 26.24 22.70
N ALA A 3 62.11 25.76 23.93
CA ALA A 3 61.35 24.65 24.50
C ALA A 3 59.86 24.97 24.76
N VAL A 4 59.52 26.22 25.09
CA VAL A 4 58.14 26.66 25.35
C VAL A 4 57.29 26.72 24.04
N ARG A 5 57.95 27.07 22.90
CA ARG A 5 57.28 27.10 21.60
C ARG A 5 56.92 25.70 21.07
N SER A 6 57.76 24.69 21.36
CA SER A 6 57.52 23.30 20.95
C SER A 6 56.35 22.65 21.75
N SER A 7 56.23 22.98 23.05
CA SER A 7 55.14 22.48 23.89
C SER A 7 53.77 23.08 23.53
N LEU A 8 53.71 24.37 23.15
CA LEU A 8 52.48 25.00 22.69
C LEU A 8 51.99 24.43 21.35
N ALA A 9 52.89 24.13 20.44
CA ALA A 9 52.56 23.55 19.14
C ALA A 9 52.01 22.11 19.27
N ALA A 10 52.55 21.30 20.20
CA ALA A 10 52.09 19.95 20.47
C ALA A 10 50.67 19.94 21.14
N VAL A 11 50.39 20.89 22.05
CA VAL A 11 49.06 21.04 22.66
C VAL A 11 48.03 21.53 21.66
N LEU A 12 48.38 22.42 20.74
CA LEU A 12 47.47 22.86 19.66
C LEU A 12 47.18 21.75 18.62
N LEU A 13 48.15 20.90 18.31
CA LEU A 13 47.98 19.74 17.44
C LEU A 13 47.11 18.65 18.11
N LEU A 14 47.26 18.42 19.41
CA LEU A 14 46.40 17.52 20.17
C LEU A 14 44.97 18.07 20.33
N ALA A 15 44.77 19.36 20.51
CA ALA A 15 43.46 20.01 20.55
C ALA A 15 42.78 20.00 19.17
N ALA A 16 43.52 20.15 18.08
CA ALA A 16 43.00 20.04 16.71
C ALA A 16 42.64 18.59 16.33
N ALA A 17 43.33 17.58 16.88
CA ALA A 17 42.99 16.17 16.70
C ALA A 17 41.71 15.77 17.52
N ALA A 18 41.52 16.36 18.71
CA ALA A 18 40.32 16.12 19.53
C ALA A 18 39.03 16.74 18.97
N CYS A 19 39.14 17.77 18.11
CA CYS A 19 38.00 18.43 17.49
C CYS A 19 37.52 17.81 16.15
N ARG A 20 38.25 16.85 15.60
CA ARG A 20 37.78 16.05 14.46
C ARG A 20 36.97 14.82 14.93
N HIS A 21 35.91 15.02 15.70
CA HIS A 21 34.79 14.12 15.65
C HIS A 21 34.20 14.31 14.25
N GLU A 22 34.69 13.57 13.26
CA GLU A 22 34.05 13.50 11.94
C GLU A 22 32.59 13.16 12.18
N ARG A 23 31.77 14.18 12.09
CA ARG A 23 30.29 13.96 12.20
C ARG A 23 29.93 13.02 11.08
N ARG A 24 29.74 11.73 11.40
CA ARG A 24 29.27 10.76 10.43
C ARG A 24 28.12 11.39 9.63
N PRO A 25 28.11 11.29 8.30
CA PRO A 25 27.02 11.84 7.49
C PRO A 25 25.68 11.29 7.99
N ALA A 26 24.62 12.06 7.88
CA ALA A 26 23.29 11.59 8.29
C ALA A 26 22.88 10.40 7.45
N LEU A 27 22.24 9.38 8.06
CA LEU A 27 21.57 8.29 7.39
C LEU A 27 20.44 8.87 6.54
N ARG A 28 20.33 8.45 5.29
CA ARG A 28 19.30 8.96 4.37
C ARG A 28 18.09 8.04 4.38
N LEU A 29 16.92 8.58 4.74
CA LEU A 29 15.62 7.93 4.63
C LEU A 29 14.81 8.61 3.53
N TRP A 30 14.36 7.85 2.55
CA TRP A 30 13.33 8.32 1.62
C TRP A 30 11.99 7.78 2.08
N ALA A 31 11.03 8.69 2.30
CA ALA A 31 9.67 8.37 2.66
C ALA A 31 8.69 9.12 1.75
N LEU A 32 7.51 8.54 1.54
CA LEU A 32 6.62 8.93 0.47
C LEU A 32 5.47 9.79 1.03
N GLY A 33 4.89 10.64 0.20
CA GLY A 33 3.68 11.39 0.52
C GLY A 33 3.65 12.03 1.92
N ARG A 34 2.51 11.90 2.59
CA ARG A 34 2.31 12.41 3.94
C ARG A 34 3.19 11.71 4.98
N GLU A 35 3.48 10.45 4.78
CA GLU A 35 4.35 9.65 5.65
C GLU A 35 5.74 10.29 5.75
N GLY A 36 6.26 10.80 4.63
CA GLY A 36 7.52 11.54 4.58
C GLY A 36 7.49 12.88 5.31
N GLU A 37 6.32 13.53 5.39
CA GLU A 37 6.15 14.77 6.15
C GLU A 37 6.19 14.52 7.67
N VAL A 38 5.61 13.41 8.11
CA VAL A 38 5.38 13.18 9.55
C VAL A 38 6.43 12.30 10.21
N VAL A 39 7.12 11.40 9.49
CA VAL A 39 8.09 10.47 10.07
C VAL A 39 9.22 11.21 10.82
N ALA A 40 9.56 12.41 10.40
CA ALA A 40 10.54 13.25 11.08
C ALA A 40 10.16 13.56 12.54
N GLN A 41 8.87 13.53 12.89
CA GLN A 41 8.39 13.77 14.25
C GLN A 41 8.68 12.60 15.21
N LEU A 42 8.93 11.41 14.68
CA LEU A 42 9.33 10.23 15.46
C LEU A 42 10.83 10.23 15.80
N LEU A 43 11.66 10.85 14.97
CA LEU A 43 13.13 10.78 15.06
C LEU A 43 13.76 11.41 16.31
N PRO A 44 13.18 12.42 16.99
CA PRO A 44 13.74 12.94 18.24
C PRO A 44 13.90 11.87 19.33
N ASP A 45 12.99 10.89 19.42
CA ASP A 45 13.12 9.78 20.37
C ASP A 45 14.27 8.84 19.98
N LEU A 46 14.39 8.50 18.70
CA LEU A 46 15.55 7.74 18.19
C LEU A 46 16.87 8.43 18.52
N ALA A 47 16.94 9.75 18.32
CA ALA A 47 18.14 10.52 18.61
C ALA A 47 18.52 10.51 20.08
N ARG A 48 17.56 10.46 21.01
CA ARG A 48 17.81 10.27 22.45
C ARG A 48 18.33 8.88 22.78
N ARG A 49 17.75 7.84 22.16
CA ARG A 49 18.16 6.44 22.39
C ARG A 49 19.49 6.10 21.72
N ARG A 50 19.81 6.77 20.59
CA ARG A 50 21.03 6.57 19.80
C ARG A 50 21.66 7.92 19.38
N PRO A 51 22.38 8.63 20.28
CA PRO A 51 22.87 9.98 20.02
C PRO A 51 23.81 10.12 18.81
N GLY A 52 24.46 9.01 18.38
CA GLY A 52 25.31 8.96 17.18
C GLY A 52 24.57 8.77 15.87
N LEU A 53 23.28 8.44 15.90
CA LEU A 53 22.48 8.13 14.71
C LEU A 53 21.64 9.35 14.30
N ARG A 54 22.13 10.09 13.30
CA ARG A 54 21.39 11.20 12.69
C ARG A 54 20.70 10.69 11.42
N VAL A 55 19.43 11.01 11.25
CA VAL A 55 18.61 10.63 10.08
C VAL A 55 18.19 11.90 9.35
N ARG A 56 18.35 11.89 8.02
CA ARG A 56 17.83 12.91 7.12
C ARG A 56 16.69 12.29 6.30
N VAL A 57 15.48 12.78 6.49
CA VAL A 57 14.32 12.38 5.71
C VAL A 57 14.27 13.20 4.43
N GLN A 58 14.01 12.54 3.31
CA GLN A 58 13.59 13.17 2.06
C GLN A 58 12.21 12.64 1.71
N GLN A 59 11.25 13.56 1.68
CA GLN A 59 9.91 13.28 1.18
C GLN A 59 9.91 13.21 -0.34
N ILE A 60 9.12 12.27 -0.87
CA ILE A 60 8.92 12.07 -2.31
C ILE A 60 7.42 11.90 -2.55
N PRO A 61 6.81 12.62 -3.51
CA PRO A 61 5.43 12.38 -3.90
C PRO A 61 5.23 10.94 -4.41
N TRP A 62 4.12 10.29 -4.02
CA TRP A 62 3.79 8.93 -4.45
C TRP A 62 3.82 8.77 -5.97
N SER A 63 3.27 9.75 -6.69
CA SER A 63 3.18 9.75 -8.16
C SER A 63 4.54 9.76 -8.88
N ALA A 64 5.62 10.18 -8.21
CA ALA A 64 6.96 10.24 -8.77
C ALA A 64 7.92 9.21 -8.13
N ALA A 65 7.47 8.48 -7.10
CA ALA A 65 8.36 7.72 -6.24
C ALA A 65 8.96 6.50 -6.95
N HIS A 66 8.15 5.71 -7.65
CA HIS A 66 8.62 4.51 -8.33
C HIS A 66 9.70 4.82 -9.37
N GLU A 67 9.42 5.77 -10.27
CA GLU A 67 10.37 6.19 -11.31
C GLU A 67 11.66 6.79 -10.73
N LYS A 68 11.53 7.58 -9.65
CA LYS A 68 12.68 8.14 -8.94
C LYS A 68 13.55 7.07 -8.29
N LEU A 69 12.97 6.00 -7.73
CA LEU A 69 13.72 4.88 -7.15
C LEU A 69 14.53 4.16 -8.22
N LEU A 70 13.94 3.87 -9.38
CA LEU A 70 14.64 3.23 -10.50
C LEU A 70 15.78 4.10 -11.02
N THR A 71 15.53 5.40 -11.19
CA THR A 71 16.57 6.37 -11.61
C THR A 71 17.70 6.45 -10.59
N ALA A 72 17.39 6.48 -9.29
CA ALA A 72 18.41 6.52 -8.23
C ALA A 72 19.23 5.23 -8.18
N PHE A 73 18.61 4.08 -8.46
CA PHE A 73 19.34 2.81 -8.55
C PHE A 73 20.37 2.84 -9.70
N VAL A 74 19.94 3.23 -10.90
CA VAL A 74 20.83 3.33 -12.07
C VAL A 74 21.94 4.34 -11.84
N GLY A 75 21.63 5.48 -11.20
CA GLY A 75 22.59 6.55 -10.90
C GLY A 75 23.49 6.29 -9.68
N GLY A 76 23.38 5.13 -9.00
CA GLY A 76 24.15 4.83 -7.78
C GLY A 76 23.85 5.78 -6.61
N ALA A 77 22.66 6.40 -6.59
CA ALA A 77 22.28 7.46 -5.64
C ALA A 77 21.21 7.01 -4.63
N MET A 78 21.01 5.69 -4.48
CA MET A 78 20.05 5.14 -3.51
C MET A 78 20.27 5.70 -2.10
N PRO A 79 19.20 5.97 -1.32
CA PRO A 79 19.34 6.27 0.11
C PRO A 79 19.72 5.01 0.90
N ASP A 80 19.90 5.13 2.22
CA ASP A 80 20.22 3.99 3.08
C ASP A 80 18.97 3.15 3.41
N VAL A 81 17.85 3.84 3.69
CA VAL A 81 16.54 3.26 3.97
C VAL A 81 15.50 3.88 3.05
N LEU A 82 14.57 3.05 2.57
CA LEU A 82 13.49 3.48 1.70
C LEU A 82 12.16 2.97 2.23
N GLN A 83 11.14 3.79 2.10
CA GLN A 83 9.77 3.34 2.06
C GLN A 83 9.44 2.90 0.63
N VAL A 84 8.83 1.74 0.48
CA VAL A 84 8.39 1.22 -0.83
C VAL A 84 6.99 0.64 -0.73
N GLY A 85 6.19 0.80 -1.79
CA GLY A 85 4.96 0.04 -1.94
C GLY A 85 5.27 -1.45 -2.08
N ASN A 86 4.45 -2.30 -1.49
CA ASN A 86 4.72 -3.75 -1.48
C ASN A 86 4.80 -4.36 -2.88
N THR A 87 4.09 -3.81 -3.85
CA THR A 87 4.10 -4.26 -5.25
C THR A 87 5.40 -3.94 -5.99
N TRP A 88 6.22 -3.00 -5.48
CA TRP A 88 7.51 -2.62 -6.09
C TRP A 88 8.68 -3.50 -5.64
N LEU A 89 8.49 -4.24 -4.53
CA LEU A 89 9.56 -5.10 -3.99
C LEU A 89 10.13 -6.09 -5.01
N PRO A 90 9.32 -6.83 -5.78
CA PRO A 90 9.85 -7.82 -6.72
C PRO A 90 10.77 -7.21 -7.78
N GLU A 91 10.46 -6.02 -8.29
CA GLU A 91 11.30 -5.31 -9.27
C GLU A 91 12.62 -4.87 -8.64
N LEU A 92 12.58 -4.24 -7.47
CA LEU A 92 13.78 -3.78 -6.76
C LEU A 92 14.68 -4.96 -6.34
N VAL A 93 14.10 -6.11 -5.99
CA VAL A 93 14.83 -7.35 -5.71
C VAL A 93 15.49 -7.89 -6.97
N ALA A 94 14.77 -7.94 -8.08
CA ALA A 94 15.31 -8.42 -9.37
C ALA A 94 16.46 -7.53 -9.87
N LEU A 95 16.44 -6.24 -9.58
CA LEU A 95 17.53 -5.30 -9.84
C LEU A 95 18.72 -5.49 -8.89
N GLY A 96 18.59 -6.25 -7.81
CA GLY A 96 19.61 -6.37 -6.76
C GLY A 96 19.77 -5.10 -5.92
N ALA A 97 18.73 -4.26 -5.86
CA ALA A 97 18.76 -2.98 -5.16
C ALA A 97 18.65 -3.10 -3.63
N LEU A 98 18.07 -4.20 -3.14
CA LEU A 98 17.70 -4.38 -1.75
C LEU A 98 18.59 -5.37 -1.01
N GLU A 99 18.78 -5.12 0.28
CA GLU A 99 19.50 -6.02 1.19
C GLU A 99 18.56 -7.12 1.70
N PRO A 100 18.97 -8.41 1.65
CA PRO A 100 18.26 -9.49 2.35
C PRO A 100 18.24 -9.29 3.85
N LEU A 101 17.09 -9.47 4.50
CA LEU A 101 16.90 -9.14 5.91
C LEU A 101 16.83 -10.35 6.86
N ASP A 102 16.78 -11.59 6.35
CA ASP A 102 16.54 -12.79 7.18
C ASP A 102 17.53 -12.93 8.34
N HIS A 103 18.84 -12.69 8.10
CA HIS A 103 19.87 -12.77 9.14
C HIS A 103 19.70 -11.70 10.23
N ARG A 104 19.09 -10.56 9.88
CA ARG A 104 18.78 -9.47 10.83
C ARG A 104 17.50 -9.77 11.59
N LEU A 105 16.47 -10.24 10.90
CA LEU A 105 15.21 -10.66 11.50
C LEU A 105 15.40 -11.79 12.50
N ALA A 106 16.23 -12.78 12.20
CA ALA A 106 16.53 -13.89 13.10
C ALA A 106 17.18 -13.46 14.42
N ARG A 107 17.78 -12.27 14.49
CA ARG A 107 18.42 -11.71 15.69
C ARG A 107 17.62 -10.58 16.34
N SER A 108 16.60 -10.09 15.66
CA SER A 108 15.80 -8.97 16.14
C SER A 108 14.84 -9.41 17.23
N VAL A 109 14.85 -8.68 18.33
CA VAL A 109 13.81 -8.78 19.37
C VAL A 109 12.69 -7.78 19.13
N ALA A 110 12.96 -6.75 18.32
CA ALA A 110 12.00 -5.69 18.02
C ALA A 110 11.06 -6.07 16.88
N VAL A 111 11.54 -6.81 15.86
CA VAL A 111 10.75 -7.21 14.69
C VAL A 111 10.45 -8.70 14.76
N ARG A 112 9.23 -9.05 15.11
CA ARG A 112 8.77 -10.43 15.28
C ARG A 112 7.78 -10.78 14.17
N ALA A 113 8.07 -11.81 13.41
CA ALA A 113 7.25 -12.23 12.26
C ALA A 113 5.82 -12.63 12.66
N ASP A 114 5.65 -13.25 13.83
CA ASP A 114 4.38 -13.70 14.38
C ASP A 114 3.43 -12.57 14.81
N ASP A 115 3.93 -11.33 14.89
CA ASP A 115 3.15 -10.15 15.24
C ASP A 115 2.56 -9.42 14.02
N TYR A 116 2.90 -9.84 12.81
CA TYR A 116 2.36 -9.28 11.58
C TYR A 116 1.16 -10.08 11.07
N PHE A 117 0.31 -9.45 10.26
CA PHE A 117 -0.70 -10.18 9.49
C PHE A 117 0.00 -11.05 8.44
N PRO A 118 -0.33 -12.36 8.35
CA PRO A 118 0.43 -13.29 7.50
C PRO A 118 0.50 -12.87 6.03
N GLY A 119 -0.60 -12.40 5.43
CA GLY A 119 -0.64 -11.93 4.05
C GLY A 119 0.25 -10.70 3.81
N ILE A 120 0.31 -9.79 4.81
CA ILE A 120 1.13 -8.58 4.74
C ILE A 120 2.62 -8.92 4.84
N LEU A 121 2.99 -9.83 5.76
CA LEU A 121 4.38 -10.28 5.85
C LEU A 121 4.79 -11.05 4.59
N ALA A 122 3.90 -11.92 4.09
CA ALA A 122 4.16 -12.70 2.87
C ALA A 122 4.45 -11.81 1.64
N ALA A 123 3.87 -10.62 1.55
CA ALA A 123 4.15 -9.67 0.46
C ALA A 123 5.62 -9.18 0.45
N ASN A 124 6.35 -9.32 1.56
CA ASN A 124 7.73 -8.90 1.71
C ASN A 124 8.76 -10.03 1.48
N VAL A 125 8.27 -11.24 1.21
CA VAL A 125 9.10 -12.41 0.95
C VAL A 125 9.09 -12.70 -0.54
N ILE A 126 10.25 -12.58 -1.19
CA ILE A 126 10.47 -12.85 -2.61
C ILE A 126 11.42 -14.05 -2.72
N ASP A 127 11.01 -15.09 -3.42
CA ASP A 127 11.77 -16.34 -3.59
C ASP A 127 12.31 -16.92 -2.26
N GLY A 128 11.49 -16.83 -1.20
CA GLY A 128 11.82 -17.38 0.12
C GLY A 128 12.71 -16.47 0.98
N VAL A 129 13.10 -15.28 0.51
CA VAL A 129 13.97 -14.33 1.20
C VAL A 129 13.16 -13.06 1.54
N THR A 130 13.31 -12.57 2.77
CA THR A 130 12.65 -11.36 3.24
C THR A 130 13.48 -10.12 2.90
N TYR A 131 12.86 -9.12 2.24
CA TYR A 131 13.51 -7.88 1.83
C TYR A 131 12.93 -6.61 2.46
N GLY A 132 11.74 -6.70 3.04
CA GLY A 132 11.07 -5.56 3.66
C GLY A 132 10.50 -5.87 5.04
N VAL A 133 10.41 -4.85 5.88
CA VAL A 133 9.66 -4.89 7.14
C VAL A 133 8.39 -4.06 6.95
N PRO A 134 7.19 -4.66 7.07
CA PRO A 134 5.95 -3.94 6.91
C PRO A 134 5.86 -2.76 7.89
N TRP A 135 5.59 -1.57 7.36
CA TRP A 135 5.51 -0.35 8.18
C TRP A 135 4.06 -0.01 8.52
N TYR A 136 3.21 0.01 7.50
CA TYR A 136 1.76 0.10 7.67
C TYR A 136 1.05 -0.78 6.63
N VAL A 137 -0.23 -1.05 6.87
CA VAL A 137 -1.03 -1.90 6.00
C VAL A 137 -1.93 -1.07 5.09
N ASP A 138 -2.13 -1.58 3.87
CA ASP A 138 -3.15 -1.15 2.94
C ASP A 138 -3.95 -2.39 2.50
N THR A 139 -5.26 -2.28 2.59
CA THR A 139 -6.22 -3.20 1.99
C THR A 139 -7.47 -2.43 1.62
N ARG A 140 -8.21 -2.91 0.64
CA ARG A 140 -9.44 -2.25 0.20
C ARG A 140 -10.63 -2.85 0.91
N LEU A 141 -11.58 -1.98 1.28
CA LEU A 141 -12.90 -2.36 1.78
C LEU A 141 -13.94 -1.28 1.42
N LEU A 142 -15.17 -1.40 1.90
CA LEU A 142 -16.22 -0.45 1.59
C LEU A 142 -16.40 0.56 2.73
N PHE A 143 -16.27 1.86 2.41
CA PHE A 143 -16.78 2.97 3.19
C PHE A 143 -18.21 3.25 2.72
N TYR A 144 -19.15 3.50 3.62
CA TYR A 144 -20.55 3.70 3.23
C TYR A 144 -21.27 4.70 4.13
N ARG A 145 -22.29 5.34 3.58
CA ARG A 145 -23.24 6.20 4.31
C ARG A 145 -24.23 5.32 5.05
N THR A 146 -24.18 5.33 6.39
CA THR A 146 -25.07 4.52 7.25
C THR A 146 -26.51 5.00 7.18
N ASP A 147 -26.73 6.30 7.06
CA ASP A 147 -28.06 6.93 6.94
C ASP A 147 -28.71 6.60 5.59
N LEU A 148 -27.97 6.59 4.49
CA LEU A 148 -28.49 6.21 3.17
C LEU A 148 -28.75 4.71 3.07
N LEU A 149 -27.94 3.89 3.72
CA LEU A 149 -28.18 2.45 3.81
C LEU A 149 -29.46 2.16 4.60
N ALA A 150 -29.66 2.84 5.73
CA ALA A 150 -30.90 2.73 6.52
C ALA A 150 -32.12 3.21 5.73
N ALA A 151 -32.01 4.34 5.02
CA ALA A 151 -33.08 4.85 4.15
C ALA A 151 -33.42 3.89 2.99
N ALA A 152 -32.42 3.11 2.53
CA ALA A 152 -32.61 2.05 1.55
C ALA A 152 -33.28 0.79 2.12
N GLY A 153 -33.58 0.75 3.43
CA GLY A 153 -34.25 -0.36 4.11
C GLY A 153 -33.33 -1.46 4.62
N PHE A 154 -32.02 -1.17 4.76
CA PHE A 154 -31.03 -2.12 5.26
C PHE A 154 -30.53 -1.68 6.64
N ALA A 155 -30.76 -2.50 7.67
CA ALA A 155 -30.28 -2.23 9.03
C ALA A 155 -28.76 -2.45 9.20
N ARG A 156 -28.14 -3.26 8.31
CA ARG A 156 -26.71 -3.59 8.32
C ARG A 156 -26.19 -3.73 6.90
N PRO A 157 -24.89 -3.52 6.67
CA PRO A 157 -24.28 -3.78 5.37
C PRO A 157 -24.49 -5.23 4.93
N PRO A 158 -24.86 -5.46 3.66
CA PRO A 158 -24.94 -6.81 3.10
C PRO A 158 -23.57 -7.51 3.13
N THR A 159 -23.55 -8.81 3.37
CA THR A 159 -22.32 -9.63 3.39
C THR A 159 -22.02 -10.27 2.03
N THR A 160 -22.94 -10.15 1.06
CA THR A 160 -22.78 -10.68 -0.29
C THR A 160 -22.84 -9.58 -1.33
N TRP A 161 -22.19 -9.80 -2.49
CA TRP A 161 -22.33 -8.89 -3.62
C TRP A 161 -23.77 -8.81 -4.14
N ALA A 162 -24.49 -9.92 -4.13
CA ALA A 162 -25.91 -9.91 -4.49
C ALA A 162 -26.75 -8.99 -3.57
N GLY A 163 -26.46 -9.02 -2.27
CA GLY A 163 -27.09 -8.11 -1.30
C GLY A 163 -26.74 -6.65 -1.58
N TRP A 164 -25.48 -6.35 -1.91
CA TRP A 164 -25.08 -5.00 -2.27
C TRP A 164 -25.71 -4.52 -3.58
N LEU A 165 -25.80 -5.38 -4.61
CA LEU A 165 -26.50 -5.05 -5.86
C LEU A 165 -28.00 -4.77 -5.64
N ALA A 166 -28.62 -5.30 -4.58
CA ALA A 166 -29.99 -4.96 -4.18
C ALA A 166 -30.04 -3.64 -3.38
N ALA A 167 -29.02 -3.33 -2.57
CA ALA A 167 -28.96 -2.13 -1.74
C ALA A 167 -28.57 -0.88 -2.55
N LEU A 168 -27.58 -0.98 -3.42
CA LEU A 168 -26.97 0.17 -4.12
C LEU A 168 -27.97 1.03 -4.90
N PRO A 169 -28.88 0.49 -5.74
CA PRO A 169 -29.87 1.31 -6.43
C PRO A 169 -30.83 2.04 -5.48
N ARG A 170 -31.15 1.42 -4.33
CA ARG A 170 -32.01 2.04 -3.31
C ARG A 170 -31.28 3.15 -2.56
N MET A 171 -29.98 2.96 -2.28
CA MET A 171 -29.13 4.01 -1.67
C MET A 171 -28.98 5.19 -2.64
N GLN A 172 -28.81 4.93 -3.94
CA GLN A 172 -28.75 5.95 -4.98
C GLN A 172 -30.06 6.75 -5.03
N ALA A 173 -31.21 6.08 -5.02
CA ALA A 173 -32.52 6.72 -5.00
C ALA A 173 -32.70 7.57 -3.71
N ALA A 174 -32.28 7.09 -2.55
CA ALA A 174 -32.32 7.80 -1.29
C ALA A 174 -31.39 9.04 -1.27
N ALA A 175 -30.27 8.99 -1.99
CA ALA A 175 -29.36 10.12 -2.14
C ALA A 175 -29.92 11.22 -3.09
N GLY A 176 -30.89 10.88 -3.93
CA GLY A 176 -31.54 11.79 -4.87
C GLY A 176 -31.01 11.71 -6.30
N PRO A 177 -31.67 12.38 -7.24
CA PRO A 177 -31.32 12.33 -8.66
C PRO A 177 -29.94 12.94 -8.94
N GLY A 178 -29.24 12.39 -9.93
CA GLY A 178 -27.91 12.86 -10.36
C GLY A 178 -26.76 12.35 -9.48
N ASN A 179 -27.02 11.52 -8.47
CA ASN A 179 -26.02 10.91 -7.61
C ASN A 179 -25.74 9.46 -8.02
N TRP A 180 -24.63 8.91 -7.53
CA TRP A 180 -24.21 7.52 -7.79
C TRP A 180 -24.32 6.67 -6.52
N ALA A 181 -24.44 5.37 -6.71
CA ALA A 181 -24.46 4.43 -5.60
C ALA A 181 -23.07 4.18 -5.02
N ILE A 182 -22.07 4.01 -5.89
CA ILE A 182 -20.69 3.65 -5.50
C ILE A 182 -19.67 4.44 -6.30
N LEU A 183 -18.60 4.86 -5.63
CA LEU A 183 -17.40 5.37 -6.28
C LEU A 183 -16.40 4.22 -6.47
N LEU A 184 -16.10 3.95 -7.74
CA LEU A 184 -15.03 3.06 -8.20
C LEU A 184 -14.13 3.91 -9.11
N PRO A 185 -12.88 4.24 -8.70
CA PRO A 185 -11.99 5.03 -9.51
C PRO A 185 -11.63 4.34 -10.83
N LEU A 186 -11.73 5.07 -11.96
CA LEU A 186 -11.59 4.48 -13.30
C LEU A 186 -10.19 3.97 -13.63
N ARG A 187 -9.16 4.60 -13.05
CA ARG A 187 -7.75 4.34 -13.36
C ARG A 187 -7.04 3.52 -12.30
N GLU A 188 -7.80 2.88 -11.42
CA GLU A 188 -7.26 1.96 -10.43
C GLU A 188 -7.39 0.52 -10.93
N TRP A 189 -6.30 -0.22 -10.84
CA TRP A 189 -6.24 -1.64 -11.19
C TRP A 189 -6.76 -2.55 -10.07
N GLU A 190 -6.85 -2.03 -8.86
CA GLU A 190 -7.20 -2.80 -7.67
C GLU A 190 -8.63 -3.37 -7.72
N PRO A 191 -9.67 -2.62 -8.09
CA PRO A 191 -11.04 -3.17 -8.07
C PRO A 191 -11.21 -4.41 -8.97
N PRO A 192 -10.82 -4.41 -10.26
CA PRO A 192 -10.96 -5.61 -11.09
C PRO A 192 -10.08 -6.77 -10.63
N VAL A 193 -8.88 -6.50 -10.07
CA VAL A 193 -7.99 -7.53 -9.52
C VAL A 193 -8.59 -8.16 -8.26
N ILE A 194 -9.11 -7.37 -7.33
CA ILE A 194 -9.79 -7.85 -6.12
C ILE A 194 -10.95 -8.78 -6.51
N LEU A 195 -11.80 -8.32 -7.41
CA LEU A 195 -12.93 -9.12 -7.88
C LEU A 195 -12.45 -10.41 -8.57
N GLY A 196 -11.41 -10.32 -9.43
CA GLY A 196 -10.77 -11.49 -10.02
C GLY A 196 -10.35 -12.51 -8.97
N MET A 197 -9.64 -12.07 -7.92
CA MET A 197 -9.23 -12.93 -6.82
C MET A 197 -10.41 -13.54 -6.07
N GLN A 198 -11.51 -12.81 -5.90
CA GLN A 198 -12.74 -13.31 -5.26
C GLN A 198 -13.45 -14.36 -6.11
N TRP A 199 -13.39 -14.27 -7.43
CA TRP A 199 -13.92 -15.27 -8.37
C TRP A 199 -12.95 -16.42 -8.63
N GLY A 200 -11.76 -16.43 -7.96
CA GLY A 200 -10.78 -17.51 -8.06
C GLY A 200 -9.81 -17.40 -9.24
N ALA A 201 -9.75 -16.23 -9.89
CA ALA A 201 -8.77 -16.02 -10.96
C ALA A 201 -7.34 -16.04 -10.45
N GLY A 202 -6.43 -16.64 -11.22
CA GLY A 202 -5.01 -16.70 -10.94
C GLY A 202 -4.24 -15.44 -11.35
N LEU A 203 -4.81 -14.59 -12.19
CA LEU A 203 -4.22 -13.43 -12.88
C LEU A 203 -3.09 -13.79 -13.85
N LEU A 204 -2.23 -14.74 -13.51
CA LEU A 204 -1.16 -15.29 -14.33
C LEU A 204 -1.20 -16.82 -14.29
N ARG A 205 -0.73 -17.47 -15.35
CA ARG A 205 -0.69 -18.94 -15.51
C ARG A 205 0.72 -19.43 -15.82
N ASP A 206 0.88 -20.74 -15.76
CA ASP A 206 2.12 -21.47 -16.09
C ASP A 206 3.35 -20.98 -15.28
N GLY A 207 3.16 -20.74 -13.97
CA GLY A 207 4.22 -20.22 -13.09
C GLY A 207 4.62 -18.80 -13.43
N ASP A 208 3.63 -17.93 -13.57
CA ASP A 208 3.77 -16.50 -13.85
C ASP A 208 4.46 -16.21 -15.19
N ARG A 209 4.21 -17.04 -16.21
CA ARG A 209 4.80 -16.88 -17.55
C ARG A 209 3.87 -16.25 -18.56
N TYR A 210 2.57 -16.30 -18.33
CA TYR A 210 1.54 -15.82 -19.23
C TYR A 210 0.42 -15.15 -18.45
N GLY A 211 -0.30 -14.23 -19.12
CA GLY A 211 -1.55 -13.69 -18.61
C GLY A 211 -2.63 -14.76 -18.49
N ASP A 212 -3.60 -14.55 -17.59
CA ASP A 212 -4.76 -15.41 -17.38
C ASP A 212 -6.07 -14.60 -17.27
N PHE A 213 -6.09 -13.44 -17.96
CA PHE A 213 -7.21 -12.50 -17.89
C PHE A 213 -8.40 -12.90 -18.77
N GLU A 214 -8.19 -13.77 -19.76
CA GLU A 214 -9.26 -14.39 -20.54
C GLU A 214 -9.89 -15.60 -19.82
N SER A 215 -9.37 -16.01 -18.65
CA SER A 215 -9.94 -17.13 -17.89
C SER A 215 -11.42 -16.88 -17.55
N PRO A 216 -12.25 -17.94 -17.50
CA PRO A 216 -13.67 -17.78 -17.17
C PRO A 216 -13.90 -17.06 -15.84
N ALA A 217 -13.01 -17.27 -14.86
CA ALA A 217 -13.06 -16.64 -13.54
C ALA A 217 -12.83 -15.15 -13.61
N PHE A 218 -11.74 -14.70 -14.28
CA PHE A 218 -11.46 -13.26 -14.41
C PHE A 218 -12.50 -12.58 -15.29
N ARG A 219 -12.91 -13.21 -16.38
CA ARG A 219 -13.96 -12.69 -17.27
C ARG A 219 -15.26 -12.43 -16.52
N ALA A 220 -15.71 -13.36 -15.67
CA ALA A 220 -16.91 -13.20 -14.86
C ALA A 220 -16.78 -12.04 -13.87
N ALA A 221 -15.63 -11.93 -13.20
CA ALA A 221 -15.32 -10.83 -12.29
C ALA A 221 -15.25 -9.48 -13.00
N PHE A 222 -14.64 -9.45 -14.19
CA PHE A 222 -14.53 -8.23 -15.00
C PHE A 222 -15.89 -7.77 -15.54
N ALA A 223 -16.72 -8.70 -16.00
CA ALA A 223 -18.09 -8.39 -16.38
C ALA A 223 -18.91 -7.83 -15.20
N PHE A 224 -18.76 -8.42 -14.01
CA PHE A 224 -19.35 -7.91 -12.78
C PHE A 224 -18.84 -6.50 -12.43
N TYR A 225 -17.55 -6.23 -12.57
CA TYR A 225 -16.97 -4.90 -12.37
C TYR A 225 -17.57 -3.86 -13.33
N LEU A 226 -17.70 -4.20 -14.62
CA LEU A 226 -18.27 -3.31 -15.62
C LEU A 226 -19.79 -3.05 -15.39
N ASP A 227 -20.51 -4.00 -14.79
CA ASP A 227 -21.96 -3.88 -14.51
C ASP A 227 -22.27 -2.68 -13.58
N PHE A 228 -21.38 -2.31 -12.67
CA PHE A 228 -21.55 -1.11 -11.85
C PHE A 228 -21.65 0.17 -12.69
N PHE A 229 -20.88 0.26 -13.75
CA PHE A 229 -20.86 1.42 -14.66
C PHE A 229 -22.01 1.35 -15.67
N HIS A 230 -22.25 0.20 -16.28
CA HIS A 230 -23.30 0.02 -17.27
C HIS A 230 -24.70 0.20 -16.68
N ARG A 231 -24.90 -0.10 -15.41
CA ARG A 231 -26.16 0.16 -14.69
C ARG A 231 -26.27 1.57 -14.13
N GLY A 232 -25.30 2.45 -14.37
CA GLY A 232 -25.27 3.81 -13.87
C GLY A 232 -25.15 3.90 -12.33
N LEU A 233 -24.59 2.86 -11.69
CA LEU A 233 -24.33 2.85 -10.23
C LEU A 233 -23.03 3.56 -9.89
N ALA A 234 -22.06 3.59 -10.79
CA ALA A 234 -20.77 4.26 -10.65
C ALA A 234 -20.59 5.33 -11.75
N PRO A 235 -19.87 6.42 -11.48
CA PRO A 235 -19.64 7.48 -12.47
C PRO A 235 -18.69 7.04 -13.57
N LEU A 236 -18.96 7.49 -14.83
CA LEU A 236 -18.15 7.21 -16.01
C LEU A 236 -17.02 8.23 -16.27
N GLY A 237 -16.92 9.28 -15.46
CA GLY A 237 -15.99 10.38 -15.72
C GLY A 237 -15.25 10.86 -14.50
N ASP A 238 -13.98 11.25 -14.71
CA ASP A 238 -13.10 11.78 -13.65
C ASP A 238 -13.59 13.10 -13.06
N THR A 239 -14.44 13.84 -13.79
CA THR A 239 -15.01 15.11 -13.36
C THR A 239 -16.27 14.98 -12.51
N ALA A 240 -16.82 13.77 -12.41
CA ALA A 240 -18.03 13.51 -11.65
C ALA A 240 -17.82 13.64 -10.13
N VAL A 241 -16.61 13.38 -9.66
CA VAL A 241 -16.19 13.53 -8.27
C VAL A 241 -14.93 14.39 -8.24
N VAL A 242 -15.09 15.63 -7.79
CA VAL A 242 -13.98 16.61 -7.74
C VAL A 242 -13.29 16.60 -6.38
N ASN A 243 -14.06 16.42 -5.33
CA ASN A 243 -13.57 16.34 -3.96
C ASN A 243 -14.28 15.20 -3.24
N VAL A 244 -13.59 14.07 -3.10
CA VAL A 244 -14.11 12.83 -2.52
C VAL A 244 -14.86 13.07 -1.20
N TYR A 245 -14.33 13.90 -0.31
CA TYR A 245 -14.90 14.11 1.05
C TYR A 245 -16.15 14.99 1.00
N GLN A 246 -16.11 16.06 0.23
CA GLN A 246 -17.28 16.95 0.06
C GLN A 246 -18.38 16.24 -0.74
N ASP A 247 -18.00 15.48 -1.76
CA ASP A 247 -18.94 14.74 -2.60
C ASP A 247 -19.61 13.61 -1.82
N PHE A 248 -18.85 12.86 -1.00
CA PHE A 248 -19.43 11.89 -0.07
C PHE A 248 -20.36 12.56 0.96
N ALA A 249 -19.96 13.71 1.49
CA ALA A 249 -20.79 14.46 2.44
C ALA A 249 -22.14 14.89 1.84
N ARG A 250 -22.15 15.30 0.58
CA ARG A 250 -23.38 15.69 -0.16
C ARG A 250 -24.22 14.50 -0.58
N GLY A 251 -23.68 13.27 -0.53
CA GLY A 251 -24.33 12.06 -1.03
C GLY A 251 -24.17 11.88 -2.54
N THR A 252 -23.22 12.58 -3.18
CA THR A 252 -22.90 12.41 -4.61
C THR A 252 -22.59 10.94 -4.93
N PHE A 253 -22.03 10.22 -3.97
CA PHE A 253 -21.96 8.76 -3.94
C PHE A 253 -22.14 8.27 -2.50
N SER A 254 -22.71 7.06 -2.36
CA SER A 254 -23.11 6.51 -1.06
C SER A 254 -22.11 5.49 -0.51
N VAL A 255 -21.36 4.84 -1.39
CA VAL A 255 -20.35 3.81 -1.07
C VAL A 255 -19.04 4.15 -1.77
N TYR A 256 -17.90 3.85 -1.13
CA TYR A 256 -16.57 4.03 -1.71
C TYR A 256 -15.70 2.81 -1.43
N LEU A 257 -15.21 2.17 -2.47
CA LEU A 257 -14.22 1.10 -2.35
C LEU A 257 -12.83 1.76 -2.26
N THR A 258 -12.22 1.73 -1.07
CA THR A 258 -10.97 2.44 -0.81
C THR A 258 -10.18 1.85 0.36
N GLY A 259 -9.05 2.48 0.71
CA GLY A 259 -8.10 2.01 1.70
C GLY A 259 -8.11 2.78 3.04
N PRO A 260 -7.27 2.34 4.00
CA PRO A 260 -7.30 2.79 5.39
C PRO A 260 -6.90 4.26 5.58
N TRP A 261 -6.12 4.85 4.68
CA TRP A 261 -5.77 6.29 4.77
C TRP A 261 -7.01 7.19 4.83
N ASN A 262 -8.13 6.72 4.30
CA ASN A 262 -9.38 7.45 4.35
C ASN A 262 -10.06 7.45 5.73
N LEU A 263 -9.68 6.60 6.68
CA LEU A 263 -10.23 6.67 8.06
C LEU A 263 -9.96 8.04 8.68
N GLY A 264 -8.71 8.45 8.69
CA GLY A 264 -8.29 9.74 9.22
C GLY A 264 -8.82 10.93 8.40
N GLU A 265 -8.83 10.80 7.06
CA GLU A 265 -9.32 11.87 6.18
C GLU A 265 -10.83 12.09 6.35
N PHE A 266 -11.64 11.05 6.42
CA PHE A 266 -13.08 11.12 6.66
C PHE A 266 -13.36 11.73 8.04
N ALA A 267 -12.65 11.30 9.09
CA ALA A 267 -12.81 11.85 10.43
C ALA A 267 -12.50 13.35 10.50
N ARG A 268 -11.50 13.84 9.72
CA ARG A 268 -11.09 15.25 9.73
C ARG A 268 -11.88 16.14 8.79
N ARG A 269 -12.34 15.62 7.64
CA ARG A 269 -12.86 16.44 6.54
C ARG A 269 -14.38 16.40 6.38
N LEU A 270 -15.03 15.38 6.95
CA LEU A 270 -16.48 15.34 6.92
C LEU A 270 -17.07 16.35 7.92
N PRO A 271 -18.21 16.98 7.59
CA PRO A 271 -18.94 17.85 8.53
C PRO A 271 -19.31 17.09 9.79
N ALA A 272 -19.33 17.78 10.95
CA ALA A 272 -19.68 17.19 12.24
C ALA A 272 -21.06 16.47 12.23
N ALA A 273 -22.01 16.96 11.45
CA ALA A 273 -23.32 16.31 11.26
C ALA A 273 -23.25 14.92 10.65
N LEU A 274 -22.14 14.55 10.03
CA LEU A 274 -21.91 13.24 9.43
C LEU A 274 -20.95 12.36 10.26
N ALA A 275 -20.46 12.83 11.40
CA ALA A 275 -19.48 12.09 12.20
C ALA A 275 -19.92 10.63 12.48
N GLU A 276 -21.22 10.42 12.76
CA GLU A 276 -21.79 9.11 13.05
C GLU A 276 -22.63 8.53 11.88
N ARG A 277 -22.59 9.16 10.69
CA ARG A 277 -23.40 8.74 9.54
C ARG A 277 -22.60 8.07 8.45
N TRP A 278 -21.45 7.54 8.78
CA TRP A 278 -20.64 6.70 7.90
C TRP A 278 -20.00 5.56 8.67
N GLY A 279 -19.70 4.50 7.96
CA GLY A 279 -19.06 3.33 8.50
C GLY A 279 -18.18 2.66 7.46
N THR A 280 -17.51 1.62 7.89
CA THR A 280 -16.72 0.72 7.06
C THR A 280 -17.21 -0.70 7.21
N THR A 281 -17.07 -1.51 6.18
CA THR A 281 -17.41 -2.94 6.22
C THR A 281 -16.41 -3.70 5.34
N PRO A 282 -16.01 -4.92 5.73
CA PRO A 282 -15.22 -5.77 4.87
C PRO A 282 -15.89 -5.98 3.52
N LEU A 283 -15.10 -6.32 2.50
CA LEU A 283 -15.63 -6.68 1.19
C LEU A 283 -16.55 -7.89 1.30
N PRO A 284 -17.71 -7.85 0.63
CA PRO A 284 -18.59 -9.00 0.52
C PRO A 284 -17.92 -10.08 -0.36
N ALA A 285 -18.29 -11.34 -0.15
CA ALA A 285 -17.90 -12.44 -1.01
C ALA A 285 -18.97 -12.77 -2.05
N PRO A 286 -18.60 -13.34 -3.21
CA PRO A 286 -19.59 -13.81 -4.20
C PRO A 286 -20.51 -14.91 -3.66
N ASP A 287 -19.97 -15.82 -2.84
CA ASP A 287 -20.62 -16.99 -2.26
C ASP A 287 -21.20 -16.75 -0.87
N GLY A 288 -21.08 -15.54 -0.33
CA GLY A 288 -21.58 -15.18 1.00
C GLY A 288 -20.65 -15.56 2.15
N THR A 289 -19.48 -16.14 1.89
CA THR A 289 -18.42 -16.31 2.88
C THR A 289 -17.71 -14.96 3.08
N ALA A 290 -18.23 -14.17 4.00
CA ALA A 290 -17.60 -12.89 4.33
C ALA A 290 -16.52 -13.07 5.41
N PRO A 291 -15.43 -12.28 5.34
CA PRO A 291 -15.09 -11.30 4.31
C PRO A 291 -14.62 -11.92 3.00
N GLY A 292 -14.98 -11.29 1.89
CA GLY A 292 -14.37 -11.57 0.60
C GLY A 292 -12.87 -11.23 0.60
N VAL A 293 -12.10 -11.86 -0.29
CA VAL A 293 -10.67 -11.58 -0.44
C VAL A 293 -10.45 -10.13 -0.88
N SER A 294 -9.44 -9.48 -0.30
CA SER A 294 -8.92 -8.19 -0.74
C SER A 294 -7.40 -8.25 -0.95
N LEU A 295 -6.78 -7.12 -1.26
CA LEU A 295 -5.34 -7.01 -1.49
C LEU A 295 -4.54 -6.99 -0.18
N ALA A 296 -3.42 -7.70 -0.16
CA ALA A 296 -2.38 -7.57 0.85
C ALA A 296 -1.42 -6.45 0.43
N GLY A 297 -1.88 -5.23 0.53
CA GLY A 297 -1.12 -4.04 0.22
C GLY A 297 -0.44 -3.44 1.44
N GLY A 298 0.15 -2.27 1.23
CA GLY A 298 0.81 -1.49 2.25
C GLY A 298 2.18 -1.01 1.82
N SER A 299 2.90 -0.49 2.78
CA SER A 299 4.24 0.02 2.56
C SER A 299 5.22 -0.62 3.53
N SER A 300 6.41 -0.87 3.03
CA SER A 300 7.47 -1.51 3.80
C SER A 300 8.72 -0.64 3.85
N LEU A 301 9.46 -0.76 4.94
CA LEU A 301 10.79 -0.22 5.08
C LEU A 301 11.80 -1.24 4.57
N VAL A 302 12.65 -0.81 3.64
CA VAL A 302 13.71 -1.63 3.05
C VAL A 302 15.07 -0.97 3.21
N VAL A 303 16.12 -1.78 3.24
CA VAL A 303 17.50 -1.30 3.29
C VAL A 303 18.12 -1.42 1.90
N ALA A 304 18.74 -0.36 1.41
CA ALA A 304 19.43 -0.42 0.13
C ALA A 304 20.69 -1.31 0.24
N ARG A 305 20.89 -2.18 -0.73
CA ARG A 305 22.06 -3.07 -0.79
C ARG A 305 23.38 -2.30 -0.88
N SER A 306 23.33 -1.14 -1.54
CA SER A 306 24.48 -0.24 -1.70
C SER A 306 24.81 0.59 -0.45
N SER A 307 23.96 0.57 0.60
CA SER A 307 24.25 1.34 1.82
C SER A 307 25.52 0.85 2.50
N PRO A 308 26.48 1.75 2.78
CA PRO A 308 27.65 1.43 3.58
C PRO A 308 27.35 1.38 5.09
N ARG A 309 26.10 1.72 5.49
CA ARG A 309 25.66 1.88 6.89
C ARG A 309 24.52 0.94 7.24
N LYS A 310 24.60 -0.32 6.82
CA LYS A 310 23.51 -1.29 6.94
C LYS A 310 23.06 -1.51 8.39
N ASP A 311 23.96 -1.44 9.37
CA ASP A 311 23.59 -1.62 10.78
C ASP A 311 22.82 -0.42 11.34
N ASP A 312 23.23 0.80 10.95
CA ASP A 312 22.49 2.01 11.29
C ASP A 312 21.13 2.06 10.58
N ALA A 313 21.08 1.62 9.32
CA ALA A 313 19.84 1.50 8.54
C ALA A 313 18.88 0.50 9.18
N TRP A 314 19.38 -0.67 9.59
CA TRP A 314 18.58 -1.66 10.30
C TRP A 314 18.07 -1.13 11.64
N ALA A 315 18.90 -0.44 12.41
CA ALA A 315 18.49 0.17 13.66
C ALA A 315 17.33 1.19 13.49
N LEU A 316 17.32 1.94 12.38
CA LEU A 316 16.20 2.81 12.05
C LEU A 316 14.94 2.00 11.69
N VAL A 317 15.09 0.93 10.91
CA VAL A 317 13.97 0.04 10.55
C VAL A 317 13.36 -0.60 11.80
N GLU A 318 14.18 -1.16 12.70
CA GLU A 318 13.71 -1.73 13.97
C GLU A 318 12.96 -0.70 14.81
N TYR A 319 13.50 0.51 14.93
CA TYR A 319 12.88 1.58 15.68
C TYR A 319 11.50 1.95 15.12
N LEU A 320 11.40 2.19 13.81
CA LEU A 320 10.13 2.54 13.17
C LEU A 320 9.11 1.38 13.18
N ALA A 321 9.60 0.14 13.28
CA ALA A 321 8.77 -1.06 13.39
C ALA A 321 8.30 -1.35 14.83
N GLU A 322 8.80 -0.65 15.86
CA GLU A 322 8.30 -0.82 17.23
C GLU A 322 6.80 -0.53 17.31
N PRO A 323 6.01 -1.31 18.08
CA PRO A 323 4.56 -1.07 18.22
C PRO A 323 4.24 0.37 18.63
N ALA A 324 4.99 0.93 19.59
CA ALA A 324 4.79 2.31 20.04
C ALA A 324 4.99 3.34 18.91
N GLN A 325 5.96 3.10 18.02
CA GLN A 325 6.22 3.98 16.87
C GLN A 325 5.12 3.84 15.82
N GLN A 326 4.65 2.62 15.54
CA GLN A 326 3.53 2.40 14.63
C GLN A 326 2.22 3.01 15.16
N VAL A 327 1.96 2.96 16.46
CA VAL A 327 0.82 3.65 17.09
C VAL A 327 0.94 5.16 16.92
N GLN A 328 2.12 5.73 17.20
CA GLN A 328 2.32 7.17 17.02
C GLN A 328 2.21 7.58 15.55
N PHE A 329 2.76 6.78 14.65
CA PHE A 329 2.65 6.99 13.20
C PHE A 329 1.18 6.98 12.75
N TYR A 330 0.40 5.98 13.18
CA TYR A 330 -1.05 5.95 12.93
C TYR A 330 -1.76 7.22 13.40
N ARG A 331 -1.45 7.71 14.61
CA ARG A 331 -2.07 8.95 15.12
C ARG A 331 -1.75 10.19 14.27
N LEU A 332 -0.60 10.20 13.61
CA LEU A 332 -0.14 11.30 12.77
C LEU A 332 -0.68 11.22 11.33
N THR A 333 -0.80 10.01 10.78
CA THR A 333 -1.14 9.78 9.37
C THR A 333 -2.56 9.28 9.17
N GLY A 334 -3.04 8.41 10.07
CA GLY A 334 -4.23 7.58 9.89
C GLY A 334 -3.92 6.22 9.23
N ASP A 335 -2.66 5.96 8.86
CA ASP A 335 -2.25 4.68 8.27
C ASP A 335 -2.21 3.59 9.33
N LEU A 336 -2.94 2.52 9.09
CA LEU A 336 -3.13 1.44 10.07
C LEU A 336 -1.82 0.65 10.29
N PRO A 337 -1.50 0.32 11.55
CA PRO A 337 -0.28 -0.41 11.89
C PRO A 337 -0.19 -1.76 11.19
N ALA A 338 1.03 -2.17 10.82
CA ALA A 338 1.28 -3.50 10.28
C ALA A 338 1.36 -4.59 11.35
N ARG A 339 1.64 -4.20 12.61
CA ARG A 339 1.78 -5.13 13.74
C ARG A 339 0.50 -5.24 14.55
N ARG A 340 0.10 -6.48 14.87
CA ARG A 340 -1.09 -6.76 15.69
C ARG A 340 -1.01 -6.15 17.09
N SER A 341 0.16 -6.23 17.74
CA SER A 341 0.39 -5.61 19.04
C SER A 341 0.22 -4.09 19.04
N ALA A 342 0.47 -3.42 17.91
CA ALA A 342 0.20 -2.00 17.78
C ALA A 342 -1.30 -1.69 17.67
N TRP A 343 -2.08 -2.58 17.05
CA TRP A 343 -3.54 -2.47 17.06
C TRP A 343 -4.12 -2.56 18.46
N GLU A 344 -3.66 -3.54 19.23
CA GLU A 344 -4.08 -3.73 20.62
C GLU A 344 -3.67 -2.52 21.49
N ALA A 345 -2.43 -2.05 21.36
CA ALA A 345 -1.92 -0.90 22.11
C ALA A 345 -2.63 0.43 21.79
N ALA A 346 -3.22 0.55 20.61
CA ALA A 346 -3.99 1.71 20.17
C ALA A 346 -5.51 1.54 20.36
N ASP A 347 -5.96 0.41 20.91
CA ASP A 347 -7.39 0.03 21.07
C ASP A 347 -8.18 0.09 19.76
N LEU A 348 -7.50 -0.13 18.62
CA LEU A 348 -8.13 -0.05 17.28
C LEU A 348 -9.22 -1.10 17.06
N PRO A 349 -9.14 -2.34 17.60
CA PRO A 349 -10.22 -3.30 17.45
C PRO A 349 -11.54 -2.90 18.12
N ALA A 350 -11.53 -1.96 19.07
CA ALA A 350 -12.73 -1.41 19.71
C ALA A 350 -13.42 -0.37 18.80
N ASP A 351 -12.70 0.34 17.95
CA ASP A 351 -13.28 1.22 16.92
C ASP A 351 -13.94 0.39 15.82
N ALA A 352 -15.25 0.54 15.64
CA ALA A 352 -16.01 -0.24 14.67
C ALA A 352 -15.50 -0.07 13.22
N ARG A 353 -14.97 1.11 12.88
CA ARG A 353 -14.44 1.42 11.54
C ARG A 353 -13.06 0.78 11.32
N ALA A 354 -12.18 0.88 12.30
CA ALA A 354 -10.88 0.19 12.24
C ALA A 354 -11.05 -1.33 12.29
N ARG A 355 -12.01 -1.82 13.09
CA ARG A 355 -12.32 -3.25 13.20
C ARG A 355 -12.68 -3.91 11.87
N ALA A 356 -13.35 -3.20 10.97
CA ALA A 356 -13.63 -3.73 9.63
C ALA A 356 -12.32 -4.04 8.86
N PHE A 357 -11.31 -3.19 9.00
CA PHE A 357 -9.97 -3.45 8.43
C PHE A 357 -9.27 -4.63 9.13
N TRP A 358 -9.36 -4.74 10.45
CA TRP A 358 -8.84 -5.90 11.17
C TRP A 358 -9.40 -7.21 10.63
N LEU A 359 -10.72 -7.26 10.40
CA LEU A 359 -11.38 -8.44 9.82
C LEU A 359 -10.94 -8.68 8.38
N GLN A 360 -10.86 -7.62 7.57
CA GLN A 360 -10.44 -7.72 6.17
C GLN A 360 -9.00 -8.23 6.04
N LEU A 361 -8.08 -7.78 6.90
CA LEU A 361 -6.67 -8.18 6.89
C LEU A 361 -6.43 -9.67 7.18
N GLN A 362 -7.42 -10.38 7.71
CA GLN A 362 -7.37 -11.84 7.82
C GLN A 362 -7.64 -12.54 6.48
N HIS A 363 -8.22 -11.80 5.50
CA HIS A 363 -8.66 -12.30 4.20
C HIS A 363 -8.05 -11.47 3.06
N VAL A 364 -6.72 -11.43 3.00
CA VAL A 364 -5.98 -10.69 1.98
C VAL A 364 -5.02 -11.61 1.24
N ARG A 365 -4.78 -11.30 -0.04
CA ARG A 365 -3.79 -11.97 -0.88
C ARG A 365 -2.87 -10.94 -1.53
N PRO A 366 -1.56 -11.21 -1.64
CA PRO A 366 -0.67 -10.37 -2.43
C PRO A 366 -0.98 -10.52 -3.92
N THR A 367 -0.60 -9.52 -4.70
CA THR A 367 -0.51 -9.61 -6.15
C THR A 367 0.60 -10.60 -6.56
N PRO A 368 0.66 -11.04 -7.83
CA PRO A 368 1.81 -11.78 -8.34
C PRO A 368 3.12 -11.08 -8.00
N LYS A 369 4.04 -11.81 -7.35
CA LYS A 369 5.32 -11.26 -6.87
C LYS A 369 6.39 -11.32 -7.96
N ILE A 370 6.17 -10.59 -9.04
CA ILE A 370 7.04 -10.55 -10.21
C ILE A 370 7.48 -9.12 -10.54
N PRO A 371 8.67 -8.93 -11.11
CA PRO A 371 9.20 -7.61 -11.45
C PRO A 371 8.33 -6.80 -12.41
N GLU A 372 7.56 -7.49 -13.24
CA GLU A 372 6.73 -6.90 -14.28
C GLU A 372 5.37 -6.41 -13.79
N TRP A 373 5.04 -6.60 -12.49
CA TRP A 373 3.69 -6.35 -11.97
C TRP A 373 3.17 -4.94 -12.22
N GLU A 374 3.97 -3.90 -11.99
CA GLU A 374 3.52 -2.51 -12.19
C GLU A 374 3.12 -2.21 -13.65
N ARG A 375 3.78 -2.85 -14.61
CA ARG A 375 3.43 -2.74 -16.03
C ARG A 375 2.12 -3.47 -16.32
N ILE A 376 1.91 -4.63 -15.71
CA ILE A 376 0.67 -5.41 -15.82
C ILE A 376 -0.49 -4.63 -15.17
N ALA A 377 -0.30 -4.10 -13.98
CA ALA A 377 -1.27 -3.28 -13.26
C ALA A 377 -1.71 -2.06 -14.11
N SER A 378 -0.76 -1.37 -14.74
CA SER A 378 -1.05 -0.26 -15.66
C SER A 378 -1.85 -0.71 -16.89
N ALA A 379 -1.58 -1.90 -17.42
CA ALA A 379 -2.35 -2.47 -18.51
C ALA A 379 -3.80 -2.81 -18.09
N ILE A 380 -3.98 -3.41 -16.89
CA ILE A 380 -5.30 -3.70 -16.34
C ILE A 380 -6.14 -2.41 -16.22
N ALA A 381 -5.58 -1.35 -15.64
CA ALA A 381 -6.25 -0.06 -15.51
C ALA A 381 -6.65 0.52 -16.87
N ARG A 382 -5.74 0.50 -17.84
CA ARG A 382 -5.99 1.03 -19.19
C ARG A 382 -7.10 0.28 -19.93
N TYR A 383 -7.05 -1.04 -19.98
CA TYR A 383 -8.08 -1.84 -20.65
C TYR A 383 -9.40 -1.86 -19.87
N GLY A 384 -9.33 -1.75 -18.54
CA GLY A 384 -10.50 -1.51 -17.70
C GLY A 384 -11.20 -0.21 -18.07
N GLU A 385 -10.46 0.91 -18.14
CA GLU A 385 -11.03 2.20 -18.53
C GLU A 385 -11.63 2.16 -19.95
N ALA A 386 -10.94 1.56 -20.94
CA ALA A 386 -11.44 1.43 -22.30
C ALA A 386 -12.77 0.63 -22.37
N ALA A 387 -12.87 -0.45 -21.58
CA ALA A 387 -14.09 -1.24 -21.50
C ALA A 387 -15.24 -0.47 -20.80
N ILE A 388 -14.96 0.25 -19.72
CA ILE A 388 -15.93 1.09 -19.01
C ILE A 388 -16.49 2.18 -19.92
N ARG A 389 -15.64 2.81 -20.74
CA ARG A 389 -16.04 3.86 -21.70
C ARG A 389 -16.76 3.31 -22.95
N GLY A 390 -16.83 1.99 -23.10
CA GLY A 390 -17.43 1.35 -24.29
C GLY A 390 -16.57 1.44 -25.55
N GLU A 391 -15.30 1.81 -25.42
CA GLU A 391 -14.32 1.85 -26.50
C GLU A 391 -13.93 0.43 -26.95
N MET A 392 -14.06 -0.53 -26.05
CA MET A 392 -13.82 -1.94 -26.28
C MET A 392 -14.91 -2.79 -25.62
N GLY A 393 -15.34 -3.87 -26.26
CA GLY A 393 -16.14 -4.90 -25.60
C GLY A 393 -15.30 -5.72 -24.63
N ILE A 394 -15.95 -6.45 -23.72
CA ILE A 394 -15.28 -7.27 -22.68
C ILE A 394 -14.24 -8.20 -23.32
N ASP A 395 -14.63 -8.97 -24.34
CA ASP A 395 -13.74 -9.93 -25.00
C ASP A 395 -12.52 -9.26 -25.62
N GLY A 396 -12.72 -8.18 -26.36
CA GLY A 396 -11.65 -7.44 -26.98
C GLY A 396 -10.69 -6.80 -25.97
N ALA A 397 -11.21 -6.32 -24.83
CA ALA A 397 -10.40 -5.75 -23.76
C ALA A 397 -9.54 -6.83 -23.06
N LEU A 398 -10.11 -7.99 -22.74
CA LEU A 398 -9.39 -9.08 -22.08
C LEU A 398 -8.36 -9.74 -22.99
N GLU A 399 -8.70 -9.98 -24.29
CA GLU A 399 -7.76 -10.47 -25.30
C GLU A 399 -6.59 -9.50 -25.51
N ALA A 400 -6.86 -8.20 -25.58
CA ALA A 400 -5.81 -7.20 -25.72
C ALA A 400 -4.95 -7.10 -24.47
N LEU A 401 -5.54 -7.23 -23.28
CA LEU A 401 -4.84 -7.27 -22.00
C LEU A 401 -3.88 -8.48 -21.93
N ASP A 402 -4.37 -9.69 -22.24
CA ASP A 402 -3.53 -10.90 -22.20
C ASP A 402 -2.39 -10.81 -23.24
N ARG A 403 -2.65 -10.32 -24.45
CA ARG A 403 -1.57 -10.09 -25.43
C ARG A 403 -0.51 -9.12 -24.95
N ASP A 404 -0.90 -8.02 -24.29
CA ASP A 404 0.06 -7.05 -23.78
C ASP A 404 0.83 -7.61 -22.58
N VAL A 405 0.16 -8.33 -21.69
CA VAL A 405 0.79 -9.01 -20.56
C VAL A 405 1.77 -10.07 -21.04
N ASP A 406 1.41 -10.87 -22.02
CA ASP A 406 2.30 -11.86 -22.62
C ASP A 406 3.54 -11.24 -23.26
N ARG A 407 3.40 -10.07 -23.87
CA ARG A 407 4.55 -9.29 -24.38
C ARG A 407 5.43 -8.77 -23.26
N VAL A 408 4.84 -8.26 -22.19
CA VAL A 408 5.56 -7.81 -20.98
C VAL A 408 6.36 -8.96 -20.37
N LEU A 409 5.81 -10.18 -20.35
CA LEU A 409 6.40 -11.37 -19.77
C LEU A 409 7.37 -12.14 -20.71
N GLU A 410 7.57 -11.68 -21.95
CA GLU A 410 8.44 -12.37 -22.91
C GLU A 410 9.88 -12.54 -22.39
N LYS A 411 10.48 -11.48 -21.85
CA LYS A 411 11.82 -11.54 -21.25
C LYS A 411 11.86 -12.49 -20.04
N ARG A 412 10.82 -12.50 -19.22
CA ARG A 412 10.71 -13.41 -18.08
C ARG A 412 10.69 -14.87 -18.55
N ARG A 413 9.89 -15.19 -19.56
CA ARG A 413 9.86 -16.55 -20.16
C ARG A 413 11.24 -16.97 -20.65
N TRP A 414 11.92 -16.09 -21.35
CA TRP A 414 13.27 -16.37 -21.84
C TRP A 414 14.26 -16.63 -20.68
N LEU A 415 14.24 -15.80 -19.63
CA LEU A 415 15.10 -15.98 -18.45
C LEU A 415 14.81 -17.29 -17.71
N LEU A 416 13.54 -17.65 -17.53
CA LEU A 416 13.13 -18.89 -16.84
C LEU A 416 13.40 -20.15 -17.68
N ALA A 417 13.56 -20.03 -18.99
CA ALA A 417 13.95 -21.15 -19.86
C ALA A 417 15.46 -21.43 -19.84
N GLN A 418 16.29 -20.49 -19.32
CA GLN A 418 17.72 -20.73 -19.21
C GLN A 418 18.03 -21.71 -18.08
N PRO A 419 18.98 -22.67 -18.27
CA PRO A 419 19.41 -23.51 -17.19
C PRO A 419 19.98 -22.64 -16.05
N ARG A 420 19.54 -22.89 -14.83
CA ARG A 420 20.13 -22.23 -13.64
C ARG A 420 21.62 -22.58 -13.61
N ARG A 421 22.46 -21.57 -13.81
CA ARG A 421 23.92 -21.71 -13.67
C ARG A 421 24.32 -21.79 -12.20
#